data_a6e20fdc6f2e4c68771f80836c80d46a
#
_entry.id   a6e20fdc6f2e4c68771f80836c80d46a
#
_cell.length_a   1.000
_cell.length_b   1.000
_cell.length_c   1.000
_cell.angle_alpha   90.00
_cell.angle_beta   90.00
_cell.angle_gamma   90.00
#
_symmetry.space_group_name_H-M   'P 1'
#
loop_
_entity.id
_entity.type
_entity.pdbx_description
1 polymer ?
#
loop_
_entity_poly.entity_id
_entity_poly.type
_entity_poly.pdbx_seq_one_letter_code
_entity_poly.pdbx_strand_id
1 'polypeptide(L)'
;MKLLFIDSETNGLPASKYAPYTEPNMWPHIIQLSWQIIDSENWIVLHEEDVFVKSRAVWSREAERIHQIPEAIVARFGKEPTEVLTRFQEDLNKCDAVLGHNLSFDKTAILAEVQRLYEAGKSERASGFWKKGIKEVCTMVLAKQFCNIKFKDSADLKFPRLAELYAKLFNKEYDISGADLHNAKHDVACLVLCVQKMSAMPEFSNRIGI
;
A
#
# COMPACT_ATOMS: atom_id res chain seq x y z
N MET A 1 1.72 -17.50 -10.65
CA MET A 1 1.97 -16.07 -10.93
C MET A 1 2.67 -15.44 -9.74
N LYS A 2 3.52 -14.42 -9.98
CA LYS A 2 4.13 -13.63 -8.89
C LYS A 2 3.28 -12.40 -8.60
N LEU A 3 2.77 -12.31 -7.39
CA LEU A 3 1.90 -11.24 -6.92
C LEU A 3 2.69 -10.34 -5.98
N LEU A 4 2.72 -9.03 -6.24
CA LEU A 4 3.32 -8.03 -5.37
C LEU A 4 2.23 -7.39 -4.51
N PHE A 5 2.28 -7.62 -3.22
CA PHE A 5 1.42 -6.96 -2.23
C PHE A 5 2.15 -5.77 -1.63
N ILE A 6 1.50 -4.63 -1.56
CA ILE A 6 2.13 -3.40 -1.07
C ILE A 6 1.23 -2.64 -0.09
N ASP A 7 1.87 -1.94 0.82
CA ASP A 7 1.27 -0.92 1.68
C ASP A 7 2.33 0.11 2.07
N SER A 8 1.92 1.35 2.33
CA SER A 8 2.81 2.45 2.71
C SER A 8 2.25 3.32 3.82
N GLU A 9 3.11 3.66 4.80
CA GLU A 9 2.83 4.72 5.75
C GLU A 9 3.47 6.02 5.30
N THR A 10 2.78 7.12 5.55
CA THR A 10 3.21 8.44 5.14
C THR A 10 3.18 9.44 6.29
N ASN A 11 4.00 10.49 6.21
CA ASN A 11 4.07 11.53 7.23
C ASN A 11 2.85 12.49 7.26
N GLY A 12 1.82 12.23 6.49
CA GLY A 12 0.60 13.04 6.40
C GLY A 12 -0.37 12.53 5.34
N LEU A 13 -1.31 13.38 4.95
CA LEU A 13 -2.23 13.13 3.85
C LEU A 13 -1.92 14.07 2.68
N PRO A 14 -2.30 13.71 1.44
CA PRO A 14 -2.14 14.61 0.31
C PRO A 14 -3.02 15.87 0.50
N ALA A 15 -2.51 17.02 0.08
CA ALA A 15 -3.26 18.28 0.13
C ALA A 15 -4.55 18.23 -0.72
N SER A 16 -4.57 17.38 -1.73
CA SER A 16 -5.76 17.03 -2.51
C SER A 16 -5.68 15.56 -2.94
N LYS A 17 -6.76 14.81 -2.77
CA LYS A 17 -6.87 13.42 -3.25
C LYS A 17 -6.85 13.30 -4.79
N TYR A 18 -6.94 14.42 -5.50
CA TYR A 18 -6.88 14.49 -6.97
C TYR A 18 -5.55 15.02 -7.48
N ALA A 19 -4.63 15.39 -6.59
CA ALA A 19 -3.32 15.89 -7.01
C ALA A 19 -2.57 14.80 -7.80
N PRO A 20 -2.02 15.11 -8.97
CA PRO A 20 -1.21 14.16 -9.71
C PRO A 20 0.15 14.00 -9.03
N TYR A 21 0.81 12.85 -9.22
CA TYR A 21 2.18 12.62 -8.69
C TYR A 21 3.22 13.60 -9.26
N THR A 22 2.93 14.24 -10.39
CA THR A 22 3.77 15.27 -11.01
C THR A 22 3.78 16.59 -10.23
N GLU A 23 2.92 16.71 -9.23
CA GLU A 23 2.92 17.79 -8.23
C GLU A 23 3.34 17.22 -6.86
N PRO A 24 4.60 16.80 -6.70
CA PRO A 24 5.03 16.01 -5.54
C PRO A 24 4.86 16.74 -4.21
N ASN A 25 4.88 18.08 -4.21
CA ASN A 25 4.65 18.89 -3.01
C ASN A 25 3.21 18.80 -2.48
N MET A 26 2.27 18.31 -3.28
CA MET A 26 0.88 18.05 -2.86
C MET A 26 0.72 16.69 -2.16
N TRP A 27 1.76 15.85 -2.18
CA TRP A 27 1.77 14.51 -1.60
C TRP A 27 2.63 14.45 -0.34
N PRO A 28 2.25 13.64 0.65
CA PRO A 28 3.08 13.37 1.81
C PRO A 28 4.32 12.57 1.39
N HIS A 29 5.32 12.51 2.27
CA HIS A 29 6.46 11.63 2.10
C HIS A 29 6.16 10.24 2.66
N ILE A 30 6.64 9.21 1.97
CA ILE A 30 6.63 7.85 2.49
C ILE A 30 7.64 7.77 3.64
N ILE A 31 7.22 7.16 4.75
CA ILE A 31 8.06 6.92 5.94
C ILE A 31 8.26 5.43 6.24
N GLN A 32 7.37 4.58 5.74
CA GLN A 32 7.52 3.13 5.72
C GLN A 32 6.95 2.61 4.41
N LEU A 33 7.63 1.66 3.79
CA LEU A 33 7.15 0.93 2.63
C LEU A 33 7.36 -0.56 2.88
N SER A 34 6.27 -1.32 2.83
CA SER A 34 6.28 -2.77 2.96
C SER A 34 5.75 -3.42 1.71
N TRP A 35 6.40 -4.52 1.31
CA TRP A 35 5.90 -5.35 0.21
C TRP A 35 6.27 -6.81 0.39
N GLN A 36 5.42 -7.68 -0.18
CA GLN A 36 5.66 -9.11 -0.27
C GLN A 36 5.42 -9.60 -1.70
N ILE A 37 6.31 -10.46 -2.19
CA ILE A 37 6.10 -11.22 -3.41
C ILE A 37 5.60 -12.61 -3.03
N ILE A 38 4.41 -12.94 -3.52
CA ILE A 38 3.72 -14.20 -3.22
C ILE A 38 3.56 -15.01 -4.51
N ASP A 39 3.82 -16.32 -4.44
CA ASP A 39 3.39 -17.24 -5.49
C ASP A 39 1.90 -17.55 -5.37
N SER A 40 1.11 -17.26 -6.42
CA SER A 40 -0.34 -17.44 -6.40
C SER A 40 -0.79 -18.90 -6.38
N GLU A 41 0.06 -19.86 -6.73
CA GLU A 41 -0.31 -21.28 -6.79
C GLU A 41 -0.38 -21.90 -5.40
N ASN A 42 0.55 -21.54 -4.53
CA ASN A 42 0.72 -22.16 -3.21
C ASN A 42 0.71 -21.16 -2.04
N TRP A 43 0.62 -19.86 -2.35
CA TRP A 43 0.61 -18.74 -1.39
C TRP A 43 1.86 -18.65 -0.54
N ILE A 44 3.00 -19.14 -1.07
CA ILE A 44 4.30 -19.04 -0.40
C ILE A 44 4.89 -17.66 -0.63
N VAL A 45 5.44 -17.07 0.45
CA VAL A 45 6.23 -15.84 0.38
C VAL A 45 7.55 -16.14 -0.32
N LEU A 46 7.77 -15.52 -1.47
CA LEU A 46 9.01 -15.63 -2.23
C LEU A 46 10.04 -14.57 -1.81
N HIS A 47 9.56 -13.40 -1.41
CA HIS A 47 10.35 -12.28 -0.94
C HIS A 47 9.52 -11.35 -0.08
N GLU A 48 10.13 -10.72 0.93
CA GLU A 48 9.49 -9.65 1.71
C GLU A 48 10.49 -8.56 2.06
N GLU A 49 10.00 -7.35 2.09
CA GLU A 49 10.72 -6.18 2.58
C GLU A 49 9.79 -5.31 3.43
N ASP A 50 10.35 -4.79 4.50
CA ASP A 50 9.73 -3.82 5.39
C ASP A 50 10.76 -2.78 5.78
N VAL A 51 10.62 -1.55 5.27
CA VAL A 51 11.70 -0.57 5.32
C VAL A 51 11.18 0.81 5.72
N PHE A 52 11.76 1.38 6.75
CA PHE A 52 11.60 2.80 7.02
C PHE A 52 12.35 3.63 5.98
N VAL A 53 11.69 4.67 5.48
CA VAL A 53 12.21 5.55 4.43
C VAL A 53 12.51 6.91 5.03
N LYS A 54 13.76 7.37 4.94
CA LYS A 54 14.16 8.69 5.45
C LYS A 54 13.35 9.80 4.79
N SER A 55 12.78 10.64 5.61
CA SER A 55 12.10 11.87 5.18
C SER A 55 12.66 13.06 5.94
N ARG A 56 12.82 14.19 5.25
CA ARG A 56 13.20 15.48 5.85
C ARG A 56 12.01 16.40 6.02
N ALA A 57 10.80 15.91 5.72
CA ALA A 57 9.60 16.71 5.80
C ALA A 57 9.08 16.81 7.24
N VAL A 58 8.29 17.85 7.48
CA VAL A 58 7.61 18.05 8.77
C VAL A 58 6.62 16.91 9.01
N TRP A 59 6.67 16.34 10.20
CA TRP A 59 5.79 15.25 10.61
C TRP A 59 4.43 15.76 11.04
N SER A 60 3.38 15.12 10.54
CA SER A 60 2.03 15.34 11.04
C SER A 60 1.83 14.54 12.33
N ARG A 61 1.53 15.23 13.43
CA ARG A 61 1.18 14.56 14.69
C ARG A 61 -0.07 13.68 14.58
N GLU A 62 -0.96 14.01 13.66
CA GLU A 62 -2.16 13.21 13.38
C GLU A 62 -1.79 11.91 12.67
N ALA A 63 -0.91 11.95 11.67
CA ALA A 63 -0.40 10.77 11.01
C ALA A 63 0.37 9.87 12.00
N GLU A 64 1.23 10.44 12.84
CA GLU A 64 1.97 9.69 13.86
C GLU A 64 1.04 8.98 14.86
N ARG A 65 -0.10 9.58 15.23
CA ARG A 65 -1.10 8.89 16.07
C ARG A 65 -1.75 7.70 15.37
N ILE A 66 -1.82 7.73 14.04
CA ILE A 66 -2.43 6.64 13.25
C ILE A 66 -1.44 5.50 13.09
N HIS A 67 -0.27 5.74 12.50
CA HIS A 67 0.72 4.69 12.21
C HIS A 67 1.67 4.38 13.39
N GLN A 68 1.67 5.18 14.44
CA GLN A 68 2.48 5.02 15.66
C GLN A 68 4.00 4.87 15.43
N ILE A 69 4.49 5.33 14.28
CA ILE A 69 5.92 5.31 13.93
C ILE A 69 6.53 6.64 14.37
N PRO A 70 7.40 6.67 15.40
CA PRO A 70 8.03 7.89 15.84
C PRO A 70 9.05 8.40 14.79
N GLU A 71 9.12 9.71 14.61
CA GLU A 71 10.13 10.34 13.73
C GLU A 71 11.56 9.88 14.03
N ALA A 72 11.87 9.72 15.33
CA ALA A 72 13.20 9.25 15.78
C ALA A 72 13.55 7.85 15.25
N ILE A 73 12.58 6.95 15.09
CA ILE A 73 12.79 5.62 14.53
C ILE A 73 13.15 5.72 13.05
N VAL A 74 12.41 6.52 12.29
CA VAL A 74 12.68 6.73 10.86
C VAL A 74 14.00 7.45 10.64
N ALA A 75 14.33 8.44 11.48
CA ALA A 75 15.63 9.13 11.43
C ALA A 75 16.81 8.17 11.69
N ARG A 76 16.63 7.22 12.63
CA ARG A 76 17.69 6.28 13.02
C ARG A 76 17.85 5.10 12.07
N PHE A 77 16.76 4.49 11.64
CA PHE A 77 16.74 3.21 10.91
C PHE A 77 16.34 3.36 9.46
N GLY A 78 15.81 4.51 9.05
CA GLY A 78 15.36 4.74 7.68
C GLY A 78 16.51 4.63 6.68
N LYS A 79 16.17 4.12 5.51
CA LYS A 79 17.05 4.04 4.33
C LYS A 79 16.80 5.23 3.42
N GLU A 80 17.78 5.54 2.57
CA GLU A 80 17.61 6.60 1.58
C GLU A 80 16.50 6.22 0.58
N PRO A 81 15.60 7.16 0.22
CA PRO A 81 14.49 6.86 -0.71
C PRO A 81 14.96 6.25 -2.04
N THR A 82 16.11 6.69 -2.58
CA THR A 82 16.68 6.12 -3.80
C THR A 82 16.97 4.63 -3.67
N GLU A 83 17.56 4.20 -2.56
CA GLU A 83 17.87 2.79 -2.30
C GLU A 83 16.59 1.95 -2.22
N VAL A 84 15.62 2.42 -1.45
CA VAL A 84 14.36 1.68 -1.23
C VAL A 84 13.56 1.56 -2.51
N LEU A 85 13.41 2.68 -3.24
CA LEU A 85 12.60 2.69 -4.47
C LEU A 85 13.27 1.92 -5.61
N THR A 86 14.59 1.86 -5.67
CA THR A 86 15.30 1.00 -6.64
C THR A 86 14.98 -0.47 -6.40
N ARG A 87 15.09 -0.95 -5.15
CA ARG A 87 14.74 -2.34 -4.79
C ARG A 87 13.27 -2.66 -5.05
N PHE A 88 12.39 -1.73 -4.67
CA PHE A 88 10.96 -1.89 -4.95
C PHE A 88 10.67 -2.01 -6.45
N GLN A 89 11.29 -1.17 -7.29
CA GLN A 89 11.11 -1.22 -8.74
C GLN A 89 11.62 -2.53 -9.35
N GLU A 90 12.76 -3.03 -8.88
CA GLU A 90 13.30 -4.32 -9.31
C GLU A 90 12.31 -5.46 -9.03
N ASP A 91 11.68 -5.44 -7.85
CA ASP A 91 10.69 -6.44 -7.46
C ASP A 91 9.36 -6.28 -8.20
N LEU A 92 8.89 -5.05 -8.38
CA LEU A 92 7.71 -4.74 -9.19
C LEU A 92 7.87 -5.28 -10.62
N ASN A 93 9.06 -5.15 -11.21
CA ASN A 93 9.35 -5.63 -12.56
C ASN A 93 9.33 -7.16 -12.70
N LYS A 94 9.57 -7.91 -11.62
CA LYS A 94 9.53 -9.38 -11.59
C LYS A 94 8.11 -9.94 -11.44
N CYS A 95 7.12 -9.09 -11.09
CA CYS A 95 5.77 -9.53 -10.76
C CYS A 95 4.78 -9.39 -11.91
N ASP A 96 3.73 -10.20 -11.88
CA ASP A 96 2.65 -10.25 -12.87
C ASP A 96 1.48 -9.32 -12.49
N ALA A 97 1.29 -9.12 -11.19
CA ALA A 97 0.26 -8.23 -10.65
C ALA A 97 0.76 -7.51 -9.39
N VAL A 98 0.20 -6.32 -9.15
CA VAL A 98 0.37 -5.56 -7.92
C VAL A 98 -0.99 -5.38 -7.22
N LEU A 99 -1.00 -5.61 -5.92
CA LEU A 99 -2.19 -5.62 -5.10
C LEU A 99 -2.02 -4.68 -3.90
N GLY A 100 -3.07 -3.91 -3.58
CA GLY A 100 -3.11 -3.00 -2.44
C GLY A 100 -4.52 -2.79 -1.93
N HIS A 101 -4.64 -2.24 -0.74
CA HIS A 101 -5.92 -1.78 -0.21
C HIS A 101 -5.97 -0.25 -0.25
N ASN A 102 -6.63 0.33 -1.25
CA ASN A 102 -6.50 1.70 -1.73
C ASN A 102 -5.22 1.91 -2.56
N LEU A 103 -4.89 0.94 -3.39
CA LEU A 103 -3.67 0.88 -4.21
C LEU A 103 -3.33 2.20 -4.93
N SER A 104 -4.34 2.98 -5.31
CA SER A 104 -4.11 4.28 -5.97
C SER A 104 -3.36 5.28 -5.08
N PHE A 105 -3.56 5.21 -3.77
CA PHE A 105 -2.83 6.05 -2.80
C PHE A 105 -1.35 5.65 -2.78
N ASP A 106 -1.05 4.38 -2.52
CA ASP A 106 0.32 3.88 -2.43
C ASP A 106 1.09 4.11 -3.74
N LYS A 107 0.47 3.79 -4.85
CA LYS A 107 1.04 4.02 -6.18
C LYS A 107 1.39 5.49 -6.40
N THR A 108 0.47 6.40 -6.05
CA THR A 108 0.69 7.84 -6.28
C THR A 108 1.72 8.40 -5.30
N ALA A 109 1.74 7.95 -4.04
CA ALA A 109 2.75 8.31 -3.07
C ALA A 109 4.16 7.86 -3.52
N ILE A 110 4.29 6.62 -4.00
CA ILE A 110 5.55 6.09 -4.56
C ILE A 110 6.01 6.93 -5.76
N LEU A 111 5.11 7.19 -6.71
CA LEU A 111 5.44 7.98 -7.89
C LEU A 111 5.79 9.44 -7.55
N ALA A 112 5.16 10.03 -6.53
CA ALA A 112 5.50 11.36 -6.04
C ALA A 112 6.91 11.39 -5.41
N GLU A 113 7.31 10.35 -4.67
CA GLU A 113 8.70 10.23 -4.18
C GLU A 113 9.69 10.10 -5.33
N VAL A 114 9.41 9.29 -6.34
CA VAL A 114 10.26 9.16 -7.54
C VAL A 114 10.35 10.50 -8.26
N GLN A 115 9.25 11.24 -8.38
CA GLN A 115 9.23 12.57 -8.99
C GLN A 115 10.12 13.57 -8.23
N ARG A 116 10.08 13.57 -6.89
CA ARG A 116 10.99 14.39 -6.06
C ARG A 116 12.46 14.05 -6.32
N LEU A 117 12.76 12.76 -6.41
CA LEU A 117 14.13 12.32 -6.71
C LEU A 117 14.56 12.72 -8.11
N TYR A 118 13.68 12.65 -9.09
CA TYR A 118 13.93 13.13 -10.45
C TYR A 118 14.21 14.65 -10.47
N GLU A 119 13.40 15.45 -9.81
CA GLU A 119 13.58 16.90 -9.70
C GLU A 119 14.89 17.26 -8.98
N ALA A 120 15.35 16.39 -8.07
CA ALA A 120 16.64 16.51 -7.41
C ALA A 120 17.83 15.94 -8.20
N GLY A 121 17.60 15.45 -9.43
CA GLY A 121 18.63 14.83 -10.28
C GLY A 121 19.17 13.48 -9.77
N LYS A 122 18.36 12.77 -8.97
CA LYS A 122 18.77 11.51 -8.28
C LYS A 122 18.10 10.25 -8.84
N SER A 123 17.17 10.37 -9.77
CA SER A 123 16.49 9.25 -10.42
C SER A 123 16.08 9.60 -11.85
N GLU A 124 15.60 8.59 -12.58
CA GLU A 124 14.89 8.80 -13.84
C GLU A 124 13.46 9.30 -13.62
N ARG A 125 12.78 9.69 -14.69
CA ARG A 125 11.40 10.19 -14.63
C ARG A 125 10.43 9.18 -14.03
N ALA A 126 9.53 9.64 -13.18
CA ALA A 126 8.51 8.82 -12.54
C ALA A 126 7.59 8.08 -13.53
N SER A 127 7.39 8.64 -14.74
CA SER A 127 6.57 8.01 -15.79
C SER A 127 7.10 6.66 -16.30
N GLY A 128 8.39 6.37 -16.10
CA GLY A 128 9.02 5.09 -16.45
C GLY A 128 9.18 4.12 -15.26
N PHE A 129 8.85 4.56 -14.06
CA PHE A 129 9.10 3.79 -12.84
C PHE A 129 8.12 2.62 -12.66
N TRP A 130 6.83 2.85 -12.89
CA TRP A 130 5.81 1.81 -12.71
C TRP A 130 5.77 0.88 -13.92
N LYS A 131 5.80 -0.43 -13.69
CA LYS A 131 5.82 -1.45 -14.74
C LYS A 131 4.61 -1.28 -15.66
N LYS A 132 4.88 -1.02 -16.95
CA LYS A 132 3.82 -0.84 -17.93
C LYS A 132 3.04 -2.14 -18.14
N GLY A 133 1.71 -2.03 -18.08
CA GLY A 133 0.81 -3.17 -18.32
C GLY A 133 0.73 -4.18 -17.18
N ILE A 134 1.37 -3.91 -16.04
CA ILE A 134 1.16 -4.75 -14.86
C ILE A 134 -0.32 -4.71 -14.44
N LYS A 135 -0.84 -5.86 -14.04
CA LYS A 135 -2.20 -5.94 -13.52
C LYS A 135 -2.28 -5.27 -12.14
N GLU A 136 -3.22 -4.36 -11.97
CA GLU A 136 -3.46 -3.65 -10.71
C GLU A 136 -4.76 -4.12 -10.06
N VAL A 137 -4.69 -4.54 -8.81
CA VAL A 137 -5.84 -5.03 -8.05
C VAL A 137 -5.99 -4.23 -6.76
N CYS A 138 -7.08 -3.48 -6.65
CA CYS A 138 -7.42 -2.73 -5.44
C CYS A 138 -8.53 -3.45 -4.67
N THR A 139 -8.21 -4.08 -3.55
CA THR A 139 -9.18 -4.82 -2.74
C THR A 139 -10.26 -3.92 -2.14
N MET A 140 -9.95 -2.66 -1.83
CA MET A 140 -10.92 -1.67 -1.35
C MET A 140 -12.06 -1.45 -2.37
N VAL A 141 -11.70 -1.32 -3.64
CA VAL A 141 -12.68 -1.11 -4.73
C VAL A 141 -13.47 -2.40 -5.00
N LEU A 142 -12.77 -3.54 -5.05
CA LEU A 142 -13.41 -4.84 -5.29
C LEU A 142 -14.43 -5.20 -4.22
N ALA A 143 -14.12 -4.91 -2.96
CA ALA A 143 -14.91 -5.34 -1.81
C ALA A 143 -16.04 -4.38 -1.43
N LYS A 144 -16.20 -3.23 -2.09
CA LYS A 144 -17.19 -2.21 -1.70
C LYS A 144 -18.62 -2.79 -1.58
N GLN A 145 -19.07 -3.51 -2.61
CA GLN A 145 -20.42 -4.12 -2.62
C GLN A 145 -20.51 -5.31 -1.67
N PHE A 146 -19.47 -6.13 -1.60
CA PHE A 146 -19.41 -7.28 -0.72
C PHE A 146 -19.49 -6.90 0.76
N CYS A 147 -18.75 -5.90 1.19
CA CYS A 147 -18.78 -5.41 2.56
C CYS A 147 -20.11 -4.72 2.90
N ASN A 148 -20.72 -4.06 1.92
CA ASN A 148 -22.04 -3.41 2.05
C ASN A 148 -22.16 -2.47 3.26
N ILE A 149 -21.09 -1.68 3.52
CA ILE A 149 -21.05 -0.74 4.63
C ILE A 149 -21.55 0.61 4.16
N LYS A 150 -22.57 1.14 4.84
CA LYS A 150 -23.13 2.46 4.52
C LYS A 150 -22.42 3.59 5.26
N PHE A 151 -22.43 4.78 4.68
CA PHE A 151 -22.16 5.98 5.45
C PHE A 151 -23.24 6.17 6.52
N LYS A 152 -22.86 6.79 7.64
CA LYS A 152 -23.84 7.23 8.63
C LYS A 152 -24.80 8.24 7.94
N ASP A 153 -26.07 8.04 8.09
CA ASP A 153 -27.11 8.91 7.54
C ASP A 153 -27.19 8.98 5.99
N SER A 154 -26.69 7.97 5.28
CA SER A 154 -26.78 7.88 3.81
C SER A 154 -27.11 6.44 3.36
N ALA A 155 -27.78 6.34 2.20
CA ALA A 155 -27.95 5.06 1.51
C ALA A 155 -26.67 4.61 0.76
N ASP A 156 -25.71 5.52 0.57
CA ASP A 156 -24.50 5.27 -0.18
C ASP A 156 -23.53 4.37 0.58
N LEU A 157 -22.88 3.48 -0.17
CA LEU A 157 -21.87 2.60 0.38
C LEU A 157 -20.52 3.33 0.45
N LYS A 158 -19.87 3.24 1.61
CA LYS A 158 -18.47 3.63 1.75
C LYS A 158 -17.53 2.52 1.28
N PHE A 159 -16.30 2.89 0.98
CA PHE A 159 -15.23 1.92 0.83
C PHE A 159 -14.86 1.32 2.19
N PRO A 160 -14.68 -0.02 2.26
CA PRO A 160 -14.26 -0.67 3.50
C PRO A 160 -12.81 -0.29 3.83
N ARG A 161 -12.48 -0.23 5.12
CA ARG A 161 -11.10 -0.31 5.60
C ARG A 161 -10.61 -1.76 5.49
N LEU A 162 -9.31 -1.99 5.48
CA LEU A 162 -8.73 -3.34 5.39
C LEU A 162 -9.23 -4.25 6.52
N ALA A 163 -9.24 -3.75 7.76
CA ALA A 163 -9.78 -4.49 8.91
C ALA A 163 -11.28 -4.83 8.77
N GLU A 164 -12.08 -3.94 8.17
CA GLU A 164 -13.50 -4.21 7.90
C GLU A 164 -13.68 -5.28 6.83
N LEU A 165 -12.83 -5.29 5.81
CA LEU A 165 -12.79 -6.36 4.81
C LEU A 165 -12.42 -7.70 5.44
N TYR A 166 -11.34 -7.71 6.24
CA TYR A 166 -10.92 -8.91 6.95
C TYR A 166 -12.03 -9.47 7.84
N ALA A 167 -12.63 -8.60 8.69
CA ALA A 167 -13.72 -9.01 9.58
C ALA A 167 -14.90 -9.63 8.80
N LYS A 168 -15.23 -9.07 7.63
CA LYS A 168 -16.29 -9.59 6.76
C LYS A 168 -15.94 -10.95 6.14
N LEU A 169 -14.69 -11.14 5.70
CA LEU A 169 -14.22 -12.38 5.07
C LEU A 169 -14.09 -13.55 6.03
N PHE A 170 -13.65 -13.29 7.26
CA PHE A 170 -13.32 -14.32 8.25
C PHE A 170 -14.34 -14.44 9.38
N ASN A 171 -15.35 -13.57 9.39
CA ASN A 171 -16.34 -13.45 10.47
C ASN A 171 -15.71 -13.29 11.87
N LYS A 172 -14.60 -12.57 11.93
CA LYS A 172 -13.86 -12.23 13.15
C LYS A 172 -13.04 -10.98 12.93
N GLU A 173 -12.74 -10.25 14.00
CA GLU A 173 -11.80 -9.15 13.95
C GLU A 173 -10.39 -9.65 13.62
N TYR A 174 -9.62 -8.83 12.90
CA TYR A 174 -8.21 -9.10 12.69
C TYR A 174 -7.50 -8.95 14.03
N ASP A 175 -6.84 -10.02 14.47
CA ASP A 175 -6.10 -10.01 15.73
C ASP A 175 -4.81 -9.21 15.55
N ILE A 176 -4.81 -8.05 16.15
CA ILE A 176 -3.68 -7.12 16.21
C ILE A 176 -3.06 -7.09 17.61
N SER A 177 -3.38 -8.08 18.47
CA SER A 177 -2.79 -8.18 19.81
C SER A 177 -1.27 -8.32 19.68
N GLY A 178 -0.54 -7.26 20.07
CA GLY A 178 0.92 -7.18 19.93
C GLY A 178 1.44 -6.66 18.59
N ALA A 179 0.58 -6.28 17.67
CA ALA A 179 0.95 -5.59 16.43
C ALA A 179 0.45 -4.13 16.49
N ASP A 180 1.28 -3.21 16.05
CA ASP A 180 0.87 -1.82 15.90
C ASP A 180 -0.16 -1.72 14.76
N LEU A 181 -1.34 -1.20 15.07
CA LEU A 181 -2.33 -0.78 14.07
C LEU A 181 -1.67 0.20 13.10
N HIS A 182 -2.00 0.08 11.81
CA HIS A 182 -1.43 0.94 10.79
C HIS A 182 0.11 0.86 10.73
N ASN A 183 0.62 -0.36 10.68
CA ASN A 183 1.99 -0.66 10.31
C ASN A 183 1.96 -1.35 8.95
N ALA A 184 2.61 -0.79 7.96
CA ALA A 184 2.54 -1.28 6.58
C ALA A 184 2.86 -2.78 6.45
N LYS A 185 3.76 -3.32 7.27
CA LYS A 185 4.06 -4.76 7.29
C LYS A 185 2.85 -5.60 7.68
N HIS A 186 2.14 -5.19 8.72
CA HIS A 186 0.95 -5.92 9.20
C HIS A 186 -0.21 -5.78 8.21
N ASP A 187 -0.35 -4.61 7.59
CA ASP A 187 -1.38 -4.36 6.59
C ASP A 187 -1.12 -5.18 5.31
N VAL A 188 0.13 -5.34 4.88
CA VAL A 188 0.50 -6.28 3.80
C VAL A 188 0.14 -7.72 4.16
N ALA A 189 0.46 -8.18 5.37
CA ALA A 189 0.12 -9.55 5.80
C ALA A 189 -1.40 -9.78 5.86
N CYS A 190 -2.16 -8.82 6.39
CA CYS A 190 -3.62 -8.83 6.39
C CYS A 190 -4.18 -8.85 4.96
N LEU A 191 -3.63 -8.03 4.08
CA LEU A 191 -4.03 -7.94 2.67
C LEU A 191 -3.82 -9.28 1.94
N VAL A 192 -2.69 -9.96 2.15
CA VAL A 192 -2.42 -11.31 1.60
C VAL A 192 -3.51 -12.28 2.00
N LEU A 193 -3.84 -12.36 3.30
CA LEU A 193 -4.91 -13.24 3.80
C LEU A 193 -6.27 -12.91 3.16
N CYS A 194 -6.61 -11.62 3.05
CA CYS A 194 -7.84 -11.18 2.40
C CYS A 194 -7.90 -11.64 0.94
N VAL A 195 -6.83 -11.41 0.17
CA VAL A 195 -6.79 -11.77 -1.26
C VAL A 195 -6.80 -13.27 -1.45
N GLN A 196 -6.09 -14.03 -0.64
CA GLN A 196 -6.13 -15.49 -0.64
C GLN A 196 -7.56 -16.01 -0.44
N LYS A 197 -8.27 -15.46 0.54
CA LYS A 197 -9.67 -15.82 0.78
C LYS A 197 -10.59 -15.42 -0.38
N MET A 198 -10.43 -14.21 -0.89
CA MET A 198 -11.22 -13.67 -2.01
C MET A 198 -10.98 -14.45 -3.31
N SER A 199 -9.76 -14.88 -3.60
CA SER A 199 -9.45 -15.63 -4.83
C SER A 199 -10.17 -16.98 -4.91
N ALA A 200 -10.48 -17.56 -3.76
CA ALA A 200 -11.28 -18.80 -3.67
C ALA A 200 -12.81 -18.56 -3.77
N MET A 201 -13.27 -17.31 -3.84
CA MET A 201 -14.68 -16.95 -3.90
C MET A 201 -15.10 -16.65 -5.35
N PRO A 202 -16.17 -17.27 -5.89
CA PRO A 202 -16.58 -17.09 -7.29
C PRO A 202 -16.83 -15.64 -7.69
N GLU A 203 -17.31 -14.82 -6.78
CA GLU A 203 -17.60 -13.38 -6.99
C GLU A 203 -16.36 -12.52 -7.20
N PHE A 204 -15.18 -13.00 -6.77
CA PHE A 204 -13.90 -12.27 -6.87
C PHE A 204 -12.91 -12.94 -7.82
N SER A 205 -12.92 -14.26 -7.96
CA SER A 205 -11.91 -15.03 -8.69
C SER A 205 -11.68 -14.50 -10.10
N ASN A 206 -12.75 -14.23 -10.87
CA ASN A 206 -12.63 -13.68 -12.23
C ASN A 206 -12.13 -12.23 -12.24
N ARG A 207 -12.40 -11.45 -11.21
CA ARG A 207 -12.01 -10.02 -11.12
C ARG A 207 -10.57 -9.87 -10.64
N ILE A 208 -10.17 -10.71 -9.72
CA ILE A 208 -8.77 -10.80 -9.27
C ILE A 208 -7.94 -11.47 -10.37
N GLY A 209 -8.42 -12.57 -10.97
CA GLY A 209 -7.83 -13.24 -12.12
C GLY A 209 -6.39 -13.72 -11.87
N ILE A 210 -6.16 -14.33 -10.71
CA ILE A 210 -4.86 -14.89 -10.27
C ILE A 210 -5.02 -16.38 -10.03
#